data_8ba53be9ba617de93ce65392ef30f09c
#
_entry.id   8ba53be9ba617de93ce65392ef30f09c
#
_cell.length_a   1.000
_cell.length_b   1.000
_cell.length_c   1.000
_cell.angle_alpha   90.00
_cell.angle_beta   90.00
_cell.angle_gamma   90.00
#
_symmetry.space_group_name_H-M   'P 1'
#
loop_
_entity.id
_entity.type
_entity.pdbx_description
1 polymer ?
#
loop_
_entity_poly.entity_id
_entity_poly.type
_entity_poly.pdbx_seq_one_letter_code
_entity_poly.pdbx_strand_id
1 'polypeptide(L)'
;MLEELKSKEKVIGIKQSLKAVENGTVKTVYIAKDADEKVVNPLKELSKKNALEIIYIENMKQLGKACGIDVGAAAVCIIKDIW
;
A
#
# COMPACT_ATOMS: atom_id res chain seq x y z
N MET A 1 -3.49 10.13 9.39
CA MET A 1 -3.40 9.27 8.22
C MET A 1 -2.10 8.46 8.15
N LEU A 2 -0.97 9.11 8.18
CA LEU A 2 0.31 8.38 8.19
C LEU A 2 0.55 7.59 9.45
N GLU A 3 -0.16 7.90 10.53
CA GLU A 3 -0.06 7.16 11.78
C GLU A 3 -0.50 5.71 11.62
N GLU A 4 -1.44 5.43 10.73
CA GLU A 4 -1.86 4.06 10.45
C GLU A 4 -0.71 3.21 9.95
N LEU A 5 0.21 3.81 9.20
CA LEU A 5 1.36 3.10 8.66
C LEU A 5 2.36 2.68 9.73
N LYS A 6 2.31 3.29 10.90
CA LYS A 6 3.18 2.93 12.02
C LYS A 6 2.56 1.89 12.93
N SER A 7 1.27 2.01 13.19
CA SER A 7 0.60 1.24 14.25
C SER A 7 -0.27 0.09 13.77
N LYS A 8 -0.68 0.10 12.51
CA LYS A 8 -1.56 -0.94 11.98
C LYS A 8 -0.76 -2.04 11.29
N GLU A 9 -1.35 -3.22 11.23
CA GLU A 9 -0.76 -4.29 10.44
C GLU A 9 -0.76 -3.89 8.98
N LYS A 10 0.34 -4.16 8.31
CA LYS A 10 0.53 -3.74 6.94
C LYS A 10 1.37 -4.72 6.16
N VAL A 11 1.23 -4.64 4.85
CA VAL A 11 2.01 -5.41 3.90
C VAL A 11 2.77 -4.42 3.03
N ILE A 12 4.08 -4.57 2.95
CA ILE A 12 4.95 -3.64 2.22
C ILE A 12 5.41 -4.28 0.92
N GLY A 13 5.32 -3.52 -0.18
CA GLY A 13 5.79 -3.96 -1.49
C GLY A 13 4.66 -4.37 -2.41
N ILE A 14 4.93 -4.33 -3.72
CA ILE A 14 3.93 -4.58 -4.76
C ILE A 14 3.43 -6.03 -4.74
N LYS A 15 4.33 -6.98 -4.75
CA LYS A 15 3.98 -8.39 -4.80
C LYS A 15 3.12 -8.82 -3.62
N GLN A 16 3.55 -8.41 -2.44
CA GLN A 16 2.82 -8.73 -1.21
C GLN A 16 1.46 -8.02 -1.18
N SER A 17 1.44 -6.78 -1.67
CA SER A 17 0.20 -6.01 -1.73
C SER A 17 -0.83 -6.64 -2.68
N LEU A 18 -0.38 -7.10 -3.84
CA LEU A 18 -1.26 -7.79 -4.79
C LEU A 18 -1.89 -9.03 -4.16
N LYS A 19 -1.08 -9.81 -3.47
CA LYS A 19 -1.57 -11.01 -2.78
C LYS A 19 -2.60 -10.67 -1.72
N ALA A 20 -2.31 -9.64 -0.93
CA ALA A 20 -3.22 -9.24 0.14
C ALA A 20 -4.56 -8.75 -0.42
N VAL A 21 -4.55 -7.98 -1.50
CA VAL A 21 -5.78 -7.52 -2.14
C VAL A 21 -6.58 -8.70 -2.68
N GLU A 22 -5.91 -9.65 -3.31
CA GLU A 22 -6.58 -10.85 -3.83
C GLU A 22 -7.24 -11.66 -2.71
N ASN A 23 -6.62 -11.69 -1.55
CA ASN A 23 -7.16 -12.42 -0.39
C ASN A 23 -8.30 -11.68 0.31
N GLY A 24 -8.57 -10.43 -0.10
CA GLY A 24 -9.66 -9.66 0.48
C GLY A 24 -9.39 -9.16 1.90
N THR A 25 -8.13 -9.07 2.29
CA THR A 25 -7.75 -8.67 3.65
C THR A 25 -7.35 -7.21 3.77
N VAL A 26 -7.36 -6.46 2.67
CA VAL A 26 -6.88 -5.08 2.64
C VAL A 26 -8.00 -4.09 2.92
N LYS A 27 -7.69 -3.10 3.75
CA LYS A 27 -8.58 -1.98 4.03
C LYS A 27 -8.24 -0.77 3.14
N THR A 28 -6.97 -0.42 3.07
CA THR A 28 -6.50 0.79 2.36
C THR A 28 -5.20 0.47 1.63
N VAL A 29 -5.04 1.06 0.45
CA VAL A 29 -3.83 0.90 -0.36
C VAL A 29 -3.11 2.25 -0.44
N TYR A 30 -1.82 2.25 -0.12
CA TYR A 30 -0.97 3.44 -0.27
C TYR A 30 -0.02 3.20 -1.45
N ILE A 31 0.06 4.19 -2.33
CA ILE A 31 0.93 4.11 -3.51
C ILE A 31 1.79 5.36 -3.59
N ALA A 32 3.10 5.17 -3.81
CA ALA A 32 4.01 6.29 -3.98
C ALA A 32 3.88 6.86 -5.39
N LYS A 33 3.76 8.17 -5.49
CA LYS A 33 3.56 8.86 -6.78
C LYS A 33 4.74 8.71 -7.73
N ASP A 34 5.95 8.59 -7.20
CA ASP A 34 7.15 8.49 -8.01
C ASP A 34 7.54 7.04 -8.35
N ALA A 35 6.74 6.08 -7.95
CA ALA A 35 6.99 4.68 -8.31
C ALA A 35 6.68 4.46 -9.80
N ASP A 36 7.38 3.50 -10.39
CA ASP A 36 7.19 3.17 -11.81
C ASP A 36 5.74 2.77 -12.07
N GLU A 37 5.10 3.48 -13.00
CA GLU A 37 3.70 3.25 -13.37
C GLU A 37 3.45 1.79 -13.72
N LYS A 38 4.35 1.18 -14.47
CA LYS A 38 4.22 -0.21 -14.88
C LYS A 38 4.22 -1.17 -13.71
N VAL A 39 4.93 -0.80 -12.65
CA VAL A 39 5.04 -1.62 -11.46
C VAL A 39 3.78 -1.50 -10.61
N VAL A 40 3.25 -0.30 -10.44
CA VAL A 40 2.10 -0.07 -9.55
C VAL A 40 0.75 -0.24 -10.24
N ASN A 41 0.71 -0.18 -11.56
CA ASN A 41 -0.56 -0.24 -12.29
C ASN A 41 -1.39 -1.49 -12.01
N PRO A 42 -0.81 -2.70 -11.97
CA PRO A 42 -1.58 -3.89 -11.63
C PRO A 42 -2.26 -3.78 -10.26
N LEU A 43 -1.57 -3.19 -9.29
CA LEU A 43 -2.13 -2.99 -7.96
C LEU A 43 -3.25 -1.95 -7.98
N LYS A 44 -3.07 -0.87 -8.75
CA LYS A 44 -4.12 0.15 -8.90
C LYS A 44 -5.39 -0.46 -9.47
N GLU A 45 -5.25 -1.23 -10.54
CA GLU A 45 -6.40 -1.85 -11.20
C GLU A 45 -7.11 -2.83 -10.28
N LEU A 46 -6.35 -3.67 -9.61
CA LEU A 46 -6.92 -4.65 -8.69
C LEU A 46 -7.61 -3.98 -7.52
N SER A 47 -7.02 -2.90 -7.00
CA SER A 47 -7.62 -2.12 -5.91
C SER A 47 -8.93 -1.48 -6.33
N LYS A 48 -8.98 -0.92 -7.53
CA LYS A 48 -10.22 -0.34 -8.07
C LYS A 48 -11.29 -1.39 -8.26
N LYS A 49 -10.91 -2.55 -8.76
CA LYS A 49 -11.83 -3.67 -8.97
C LYS A 49 -12.48 -4.11 -7.66
N ASN A 50 -11.74 -4.00 -6.57
CA ASN A 50 -12.21 -4.40 -5.24
C ASN A 50 -12.78 -3.22 -4.44
N ALA A 51 -12.95 -2.07 -5.08
CA ALA A 51 -13.50 -0.85 -4.47
C ALA A 51 -12.72 -0.40 -3.23
N LEU A 52 -11.40 -0.56 -3.26
CA LEU A 52 -10.54 -0.15 -2.16
C LEU A 52 -10.12 1.31 -2.29
N GLU A 53 -9.96 1.96 -1.16
CA GLU A 53 -9.44 3.32 -1.12
C GLU A 53 -7.96 3.31 -1.46
N ILE A 54 -7.54 4.18 -2.38
CA ILE A 54 -6.13 4.35 -2.72
C ILE A 54 -5.69 5.74 -2.28
N ILE A 55 -4.65 5.78 -1.47
CA ILE A 55 -4.07 7.04 -0.99
C ILE A 55 -2.68 7.17 -1.60
N TYR A 56 -2.41 8.30 -2.24
CA TYR A 56 -1.12 8.55 -2.87
C TYR A 56 -0.21 9.32 -1.93
N ILE A 57 1.02 8.81 -1.80
CA ILE A 57 2.08 9.45 -1.01
C ILE A 57 3.08 10.07 -1.98
N GLU A 58 3.64 11.20 -1.63
CA GLU A 58 4.48 12.01 -2.50
C GLU A 58 5.60 11.23 -3.18
N ASN A 59 6.30 10.38 -2.43
CA ASN A 59 7.38 9.57 -3.00
C ASN A 59 7.61 8.30 -2.19
N MET A 60 8.38 7.38 -2.79
CA MET A 60 8.69 6.10 -2.16
C MET A 60 9.44 6.25 -0.84
N LYS A 61 10.33 7.22 -0.78
CA LYS A 61 11.13 7.46 0.42
C LYS A 61 10.23 7.81 1.61
N GLN A 62 9.28 8.70 1.39
CA GLN A 62 8.33 9.09 2.43
C GLN A 62 7.43 7.93 2.85
N LEU A 63 6.99 7.14 1.89
CA LEU A 63 6.15 5.99 2.20
C LEU A 63 6.91 4.96 3.03
N GLY A 64 8.14 4.65 2.64
CA GLY A 64 8.98 3.74 3.42
C GLY A 64 9.25 4.26 4.82
N LYS A 65 9.57 5.55 4.94
CA LYS A 65 9.83 6.19 6.22
C LYS A 65 8.61 6.15 7.13
N ALA A 66 7.43 6.36 6.57
CA ALA A 66 6.19 6.29 7.35
C ALA A 66 5.93 4.89 7.88
N CYS A 67 6.42 3.87 7.18
CA CYS A 67 6.32 2.48 7.62
C CYS A 67 7.43 2.07 8.60
N GLY A 68 8.38 2.95 8.84
CA GLY A 68 9.49 2.66 9.75
C GLY A 68 10.59 1.82 9.14
N ILE A 69 10.72 1.81 7.82
CA ILE A 69 11.79 1.08 7.14
C ILE A 69 12.81 2.06 6.54
N ASP A 70 14.02 1.56 6.31
CA ASP A 70 15.13 2.39 5.84
C ASP A 70 15.16 2.56 4.31
N VAL A 71 14.35 1.82 3.61
CA VAL A 71 14.29 1.89 2.14
C VAL A 71 12.93 2.39 1.69
N GLY A 72 12.86 2.82 0.44
CA GLY A 72 11.60 3.29 -0.13
C GLY A 72 10.63 2.14 -0.37
N ALA A 73 9.33 2.47 -0.39
CA ALA A 73 8.28 1.51 -0.69
C ALA A 73 7.42 2.06 -1.83
N ALA A 74 7.21 1.24 -2.85
CA ALA A 74 6.35 1.63 -3.97
C ALA A 74 4.87 1.58 -3.58
N ALA A 75 4.50 0.63 -2.75
CA ALA A 75 3.14 0.48 -2.28
C ALA A 75 3.10 -0.21 -0.92
N VAL A 76 2.08 0.10 -0.15
CA VAL A 76 1.82 -0.50 1.16
C VAL A 76 0.32 -0.69 1.30
N CYS A 77 -0.10 -1.83 1.81
CA CYS A 77 -1.50 -2.10 2.11
C CYS A 77 -1.72 -2.19 3.61
N ILE A 78 -2.76 -1.55 4.09
CA ILE A 78 -3.19 -1.68 5.48
C ILE A 78 -4.18 -2.84 5.56
N ILE A 79 -3.94 -3.76 6.46
CA ILE A 79 -4.76 -4.95 6.64
C ILE A 79 -5.97 -4.63 7.51
N LYS A 80 -7.11 -5.21 7.16
CA LYS A 80 -8.35 -5.03 7.92
C LYS A 80 -8.20 -5.57 9.35
N ASP A 81 -8.81 -4.86 10.28
CA ASP A 81 -9.02 -5.41 11.62
C ASP A 81 -10.08 -6.49 11.51
N ILE A 82 -9.84 -7.61 12.18
CA ILE A 82 -10.77 -8.74 12.13
C ILE A 82 -11.83 -8.65 13.22
N TRP A 83 -11.73 -7.65 14.05
CA TRP A 83 -12.62 -7.48 15.22
C TRP A 83 -13.87 -6.69 14.94
#